data_3cb6823e8e960070e32a1946706f5906
#
_entry.id   3cb6823e8e960070e32a1946706f5906
#
_cell.length_a   1.000
_cell.length_b   1.000
_cell.length_c   1.000
_cell.angle_alpha   90.00
_cell.angle_beta   90.00
_cell.angle_gamma   90.00
#
_symmetry.space_group_name_H-M   'P 1'
#
loop_
_entity.id
_entity.type
_entity.pdbx_description
1 polymer ?
#
loop_
_entity_poly.entity_id
_entity_poly.type
_entity_poly.pdbx_seq_one_letter_code
_entity_poly.pdbx_strand_id
1 'polypeptide(L)'
;WNVKEVSRSMKFRKMASVLLAASLLIGCAAAENRTIFKSMGEDESIANEALPKEERKESYSTEGLLSLNSSVAILMQEQTSRLYSLYTWQPGQQEMTLVASNMYRAGDYAQLKDLQERLENLKEDALAGTELPDAAHCFSMLVTDGEKVYGINHLTGGIFTISGENGKAVYTDVATVQDTKIFIQEEEDYSYALLPDTVAASGNTVLMLMNTWDDKGRVTNLYALSLKDGSVRKANVENVRNFCAYKDGKFLVIALQKREDWDENGNRIPQMAMVYDPATDTTTMLSSSIGVRDDFSYQQLVYSEALDAVLYCDSTQVMGTTNFQKATLYAYLPVEGYRVAIVGDTIVSAHYSSGIFARTLTENYQPNHVIHLSGTSVWGGIRDYAVDYPEVAVVSDSDIDSASAEEVARAFASGDDAPDIVSAYVNSYTSRDAAGGLAIERLNQKGYCKDLSVYPAVKAYVESLNPVFRDFVTDANGKIFALPISVGGAYAFTINPKVFEEMGLTMDDIPTNFIDLCAFVTRWNDEFVEDYPNFAPLDSTEKYKDRMFRLA
;
A
#
# COMPACT_ATOMS: atom_id res chain seq x y z
N TRP A 1 41.30 -38.78 -35.43
CA TRP A 1 40.32 -38.25 -34.49
C TRP A 1 40.93 -38.26 -33.10
N ASN A 2 41.08 -37.09 -32.53
CA ASN A 2 41.93 -36.81 -31.39
C ASN A 2 41.15 -37.12 -30.09
N VAL A 3 41.56 -38.11 -29.32
CA VAL A 3 40.94 -38.57 -28.07
C VAL A 3 40.78 -37.42 -27.05
N LYS A 4 41.56 -36.34 -27.16
CA LYS A 4 41.47 -35.15 -26.32
C LYS A 4 40.22 -34.27 -26.63
N GLU A 5 39.70 -34.27 -27.87
CA GLU A 5 38.50 -33.51 -28.23
C GLU A 5 37.23 -34.22 -27.77
N VAL A 6 37.19 -35.55 -27.82
CA VAL A 6 36.06 -36.34 -27.32
C VAL A 6 35.93 -36.23 -25.78
N SER A 7 37.05 -36.18 -25.07
CA SER A 7 37.08 -35.98 -23.61
C SER A 7 36.62 -34.55 -23.20
N ARG A 8 36.95 -33.52 -24.00
CA ARG A 8 36.48 -32.16 -23.78
C ARG A 8 34.98 -32.03 -24.05
N SER A 9 34.48 -32.65 -25.11
CA SER A 9 33.05 -32.66 -25.46
C SER A 9 32.22 -33.41 -24.40
N MET A 10 32.72 -34.54 -23.84
CA MET A 10 32.01 -35.22 -22.74
C MET A 10 32.04 -34.48 -21.43
N LYS A 11 33.12 -33.77 -21.10
CA LYS A 11 33.17 -32.90 -19.92
C LYS A 11 32.22 -31.69 -20.06
N PHE A 12 32.13 -31.08 -21.25
CA PHE A 12 31.23 -29.98 -21.53
C PHE A 12 29.75 -30.42 -21.48
N ARG A 13 29.41 -31.61 -22.02
CA ARG A 13 28.06 -32.18 -21.91
C ARG A 13 27.69 -32.54 -20.47
N LYS A 14 28.62 -33.08 -19.66
CA LYS A 14 28.36 -33.31 -18.23
C LYS A 14 28.23 -32.00 -17.44
N MET A 15 29.04 -31.00 -17.73
CA MET A 15 28.87 -29.66 -17.12
C MET A 15 27.58 -28.96 -17.54
N ALA A 16 27.21 -29.07 -18.82
CA ALA A 16 25.92 -28.54 -19.30
C ALA A 16 24.74 -29.29 -18.70
N SER A 17 24.82 -30.61 -18.50
CA SER A 17 23.77 -31.39 -17.82
C SER A 17 23.68 -31.08 -16.33
N VAL A 18 24.82 -30.84 -15.65
CA VAL A 18 24.83 -30.41 -14.24
C VAL A 18 24.35 -28.99 -14.09
N LEU A 19 24.69 -28.10 -15.02
CA LEU A 19 24.15 -26.72 -15.06
C LEU A 19 22.65 -26.72 -15.39
N LEU A 20 22.17 -27.59 -16.29
CA LEU A 20 20.75 -27.73 -16.58
C LEU A 20 19.98 -28.36 -15.41
N ALA A 21 20.57 -29.36 -14.71
CA ALA A 21 20.00 -29.94 -13.50
C ALA A 21 20.02 -28.94 -12.32
N ALA A 22 21.08 -28.14 -12.20
CA ALA A 22 21.16 -27.08 -11.21
C ALA A 22 20.17 -25.92 -11.51
N SER A 23 20.00 -25.57 -12.79
CA SER A 23 18.99 -24.57 -13.19
C SER A 23 17.55 -25.09 -13.04
N LEU A 24 17.31 -26.39 -13.21
CA LEU A 24 16.02 -27.02 -12.92
C LEU A 24 15.76 -27.14 -11.41
N LEU A 25 16.81 -27.42 -10.61
CA LEU A 25 16.69 -27.41 -9.13
C LEU A 25 16.53 -25.96 -8.57
N ILE A 26 17.24 -24.99 -9.14
CA ILE A 26 17.10 -23.59 -8.83
C ILE A 26 15.72 -23.09 -9.32
N GLY A 27 15.23 -23.59 -10.46
CA GLY A 27 13.89 -23.28 -10.97
C GLY A 27 12.78 -23.82 -10.06
N CYS A 28 12.96 -24.97 -9.40
CA CYS A 28 11.98 -25.50 -8.45
C CYS A 28 12.02 -24.74 -7.10
N ALA A 29 13.20 -24.35 -6.60
CA ALA A 29 13.30 -23.53 -5.39
C ALA A 29 12.89 -22.06 -5.63
N ALA A 30 13.12 -21.53 -6.84
CA ALA A 30 12.66 -20.20 -7.26
C ALA A 30 11.16 -20.14 -7.52
N ALA A 31 10.47 -21.30 -7.63
CA ALA A 31 9.02 -21.33 -7.81
C ALA A 31 8.24 -20.81 -6.59
N GLU A 32 8.84 -20.82 -5.41
CA GLU A 32 8.22 -20.43 -4.14
C GLU A 32 8.38 -18.94 -3.81
N ASN A 33 9.33 -18.25 -4.47
CA ASN A 33 9.55 -16.80 -4.30
C ASN A 33 9.30 -16.11 -5.64
N ARG A 34 8.06 -15.78 -5.96
CA ARG A 34 7.70 -15.26 -7.27
C ARG A 34 6.79 -14.04 -7.24
N THR A 35 6.81 -13.31 -8.33
CA THR A 35 5.77 -12.36 -8.71
C THR A 35 4.67 -13.12 -9.42
N ILE A 36 3.45 -13.11 -8.84
CA ILE A 36 2.25 -13.73 -9.42
C ILE A 36 1.65 -12.81 -10.46
N PHE A 37 1.64 -11.50 -10.18
CA PHE A 37 1.11 -10.47 -11.05
C PHE A 37 1.92 -9.18 -10.85
N LYS A 38 2.28 -8.53 -11.95
CA LYS A 38 2.93 -7.21 -11.94
C LYS A 38 1.95 -6.20 -12.53
N SER A 39 1.61 -5.17 -11.78
CA SER A 39 0.82 -4.06 -12.32
C SER A 39 1.67 -3.24 -13.29
N MET A 40 1.06 -2.37 -14.09
CA MET A 40 1.80 -1.42 -14.92
C MET A 40 2.67 -0.51 -14.06
N GLY A 41 3.91 -0.26 -14.50
CA GLY A 41 4.77 0.73 -13.90
C GLY A 41 4.21 2.16 -14.08
N GLU A 42 4.69 3.12 -13.28
CA GLU A 42 4.25 4.52 -13.36
C GLU A 42 4.44 5.12 -14.76
N ASP A 43 5.58 4.84 -15.40
CA ASP A 43 5.86 5.30 -16.75
C ASP A 43 4.95 4.65 -17.80
N GLU A 44 4.64 3.36 -17.64
CA GLU A 44 3.68 2.65 -18.49
C GLU A 44 2.25 3.17 -18.29
N SER A 45 1.90 3.58 -17.07
CA SER A 45 0.61 4.20 -16.75
C SER A 45 0.46 5.55 -17.49
N ILE A 46 1.47 6.43 -17.42
CA ILE A 46 1.49 7.72 -18.11
C ILE A 46 1.40 7.51 -19.64
N ALA A 47 2.20 6.59 -20.18
CA ALA A 47 2.15 6.25 -21.59
C ALA A 47 0.77 5.70 -22.01
N ASN A 48 0.15 4.89 -21.15
CA ASN A 48 -1.16 4.32 -21.36
C ASN A 48 -2.27 5.38 -21.32
N GLU A 49 -2.17 6.37 -20.43
CA GLU A 49 -3.12 7.49 -20.35
C GLU A 49 -3.04 8.40 -21.60
N ALA A 50 -1.87 8.52 -22.22
CA ALA A 50 -1.67 9.29 -23.44
C ALA A 50 -2.24 8.60 -24.70
N LEU A 51 -2.53 7.31 -24.65
CA LEU A 51 -3.09 6.55 -25.77
C LEU A 51 -4.60 6.81 -25.93
N PRO A 52 -5.14 6.67 -27.16
CA PRO A 52 -6.58 6.59 -27.40
C PRO A 52 -7.19 5.50 -26.51
N LYS A 53 -8.45 5.70 -26.08
CA LYS A 53 -9.14 4.82 -25.12
C LYS A 53 -9.16 3.34 -25.57
N GLU A 54 -9.25 3.12 -26.89
CA GLU A 54 -9.30 1.80 -27.52
C GLU A 54 -7.94 1.07 -27.55
N GLU A 55 -6.84 1.81 -27.34
CA GLU A 55 -5.47 1.28 -27.38
C GLU A 55 -4.87 1.15 -25.96
N ARG A 56 -5.61 1.56 -24.91
CA ARG A 56 -5.13 1.49 -23.54
C ARG A 56 -5.10 0.06 -23.06
N LYS A 57 -4.00 -0.31 -22.42
CA LYS A 57 -3.94 -1.56 -21.66
C LYS A 57 -4.80 -1.44 -20.41
N GLU A 58 -5.50 -2.50 -20.08
CA GLU A 58 -6.24 -2.59 -18.83
C GLU A 58 -5.28 -2.49 -17.64
N SER A 59 -5.64 -1.65 -16.67
CA SER A 59 -4.93 -1.56 -15.40
C SER A 59 -5.81 -2.09 -14.28
N TYR A 60 -5.19 -2.86 -13.39
CA TYR A 60 -5.86 -3.52 -12.28
C TYR A 60 -5.28 -3.10 -10.94
N SER A 61 -6.15 -2.98 -9.93
CA SER A 61 -5.74 -2.90 -8.53
C SER A 61 -6.16 -4.17 -7.78
N THR A 62 -5.34 -4.58 -6.82
CA THR A 62 -5.67 -5.71 -5.96
C THR A 62 -6.46 -5.21 -4.76
N GLU A 63 -7.71 -5.64 -4.65
CA GLU A 63 -8.66 -5.16 -3.65
C GLU A 63 -8.86 -6.13 -2.48
N GLY A 64 -8.47 -7.38 -2.61
CA GLY A 64 -8.58 -8.37 -1.53
C GLY A 64 -7.78 -9.62 -1.78
N LEU A 65 -7.32 -10.22 -0.68
CA LEU A 65 -6.73 -11.55 -0.62
C LEU A 65 -7.45 -12.36 0.45
N LEU A 66 -7.88 -13.57 0.13
CA LEU A 66 -8.55 -14.47 1.07
C LEU A 66 -7.82 -15.83 1.09
N SER A 67 -7.52 -16.32 2.27
CA SER A 67 -6.88 -17.64 2.46
C SER A 67 -7.91 -18.76 2.31
N LEU A 68 -7.78 -19.57 1.28
CA LEU A 68 -8.49 -20.83 1.13
C LEU A 68 -7.58 -21.99 1.60
N ASN A 69 -8.16 -23.17 1.86
CA ASN A 69 -7.41 -24.31 2.39
C ASN A 69 -6.19 -24.71 1.53
N SER A 70 -6.30 -24.60 0.21
CA SER A 70 -5.24 -25.00 -0.74
C SER A 70 -4.84 -23.92 -1.74
N SER A 71 -5.42 -22.73 -1.66
CA SER A 71 -5.20 -21.65 -2.60
C SER A 71 -5.45 -20.29 -1.94
N VAL A 72 -5.15 -19.23 -2.66
CA VAL A 72 -5.53 -17.86 -2.30
C VAL A 72 -6.55 -17.37 -3.32
N ALA A 73 -7.66 -16.84 -2.84
CA ALA A 73 -8.59 -16.10 -3.68
C ALA A 73 -8.15 -14.63 -3.73
N ILE A 74 -8.10 -14.09 -4.95
CA ILE A 74 -7.54 -12.78 -5.26
C ILE A 74 -8.63 -11.95 -5.92
N LEU A 75 -9.02 -10.86 -5.28
CA LEU A 75 -9.99 -9.90 -5.81
C LEU A 75 -9.24 -8.77 -6.49
N MET A 76 -9.50 -8.59 -7.78
CA MET A 76 -8.93 -7.52 -8.58
C MET A 76 -10.03 -6.60 -9.12
N GLN A 77 -9.78 -5.30 -9.12
CA GLN A 77 -10.65 -4.31 -9.76
C GLN A 77 -9.99 -3.79 -11.03
N GLU A 78 -10.73 -3.79 -12.13
CA GLU A 78 -10.34 -3.08 -13.34
C GLU A 78 -10.59 -1.58 -13.16
N GLN A 79 -9.56 -0.77 -13.38
CA GLN A 79 -9.59 0.67 -13.09
C GLN A 79 -10.57 1.45 -13.98
N THR A 80 -10.78 1.00 -15.21
CA THR A 80 -11.63 1.69 -16.20
C THR A 80 -13.11 1.42 -15.96
N SER A 81 -13.49 0.15 -15.88
CA SER A 81 -14.89 -0.27 -15.72
C SER A 81 -15.37 -0.24 -14.26
N ARG A 82 -14.43 -0.25 -13.31
CA ARG A 82 -14.69 -0.41 -11.87
C ARG A 82 -15.33 -1.75 -11.51
N LEU A 83 -15.31 -2.70 -12.41
CA LEU A 83 -15.78 -4.06 -12.16
C LEU A 83 -14.69 -4.90 -11.50
N TYR A 84 -15.13 -5.92 -10.79
CA TYR A 84 -14.26 -6.81 -10.06
C TYR A 84 -14.21 -8.19 -10.73
N SER A 85 -13.04 -8.80 -10.62
CA SER A 85 -12.80 -10.18 -11.01
C SER A 85 -12.17 -10.94 -9.86
N LEU A 86 -12.63 -12.17 -9.67
CA LEU A 86 -12.12 -13.10 -8.67
C LEU A 86 -11.22 -14.11 -9.34
N TYR A 87 -10.01 -14.22 -8.88
CA TYR A 87 -9.03 -15.21 -9.32
C TYR A 87 -8.68 -16.15 -8.16
N THR A 88 -8.13 -17.30 -8.48
CA THR A 88 -7.45 -18.17 -7.51
C THR A 88 -6.02 -18.43 -7.95
N TRP A 89 -5.16 -18.64 -6.97
CA TRP A 89 -3.79 -19.03 -7.18
C TRP A 89 -3.36 -20.07 -6.12
N GLN A 90 -2.57 -21.06 -6.54
CA GLN A 90 -2.01 -22.10 -5.67
C GLN A 90 -0.49 -22.05 -5.74
N PRO A 91 0.23 -22.41 -4.65
CA PRO A 91 1.67 -22.60 -4.69
C PRO A 91 2.08 -23.52 -5.83
N GLY A 92 3.11 -23.14 -6.58
CA GLY A 92 3.56 -23.86 -7.77
C GLY A 92 2.92 -23.45 -9.10
N GLN A 93 1.77 -22.79 -9.11
CA GLN A 93 1.16 -22.26 -10.35
C GLN A 93 1.95 -21.05 -10.88
N GLN A 94 2.06 -20.92 -12.19
CA GLN A 94 2.70 -19.76 -12.82
C GLN A 94 1.78 -18.56 -12.93
N GLU A 95 0.50 -18.80 -13.15
CA GLU A 95 -0.51 -17.77 -13.40
C GLU A 95 -1.73 -17.96 -12.49
N MET A 96 -2.45 -16.89 -12.26
CA MET A 96 -3.75 -16.93 -11.60
C MET A 96 -4.79 -17.54 -12.52
N THR A 97 -5.76 -18.24 -11.94
CA THR A 97 -6.91 -18.79 -12.64
C THR A 97 -8.14 -17.90 -12.41
N LEU A 98 -8.73 -17.37 -13.48
CA LEU A 98 -9.98 -16.62 -13.37
C LEU A 98 -11.11 -17.54 -12.90
N VAL A 99 -11.77 -17.16 -11.82
CA VAL A 99 -12.96 -17.84 -11.28
C VAL A 99 -14.21 -17.13 -11.76
N ALA A 100 -14.32 -15.83 -11.54
CA ALA A 100 -15.50 -15.05 -11.82
C ALA A 100 -15.13 -13.63 -12.26
N SER A 101 -15.83 -13.09 -13.26
CA SER A 101 -15.68 -11.70 -13.71
C SER A 101 -17.01 -10.94 -13.66
N ASN A 102 -16.94 -9.64 -13.91
CA ASN A 102 -18.09 -8.74 -13.93
C ASN A 102 -18.86 -8.68 -12.60
N MET A 103 -18.12 -8.73 -11.50
CA MET A 103 -18.66 -8.56 -10.15
C MET A 103 -18.70 -7.07 -9.80
N TYR A 104 -19.63 -6.67 -8.94
CA TYR A 104 -19.78 -5.29 -8.51
C TYR A 104 -19.79 -5.16 -6.98
N ARG A 105 -19.15 -4.11 -6.46
CA ARG A 105 -19.12 -3.82 -5.02
C ARG A 105 -20.17 -2.79 -4.66
N ALA A 106 -20.98 -3.09 -3.66
CA ALA A 106 -22.05 -2.23 -3.17
C ALA A 106 -21.61 -1.23 -2.08
N GLY A 107 -20.39 -1.39 -1.55
CA GLY A 107 -19.93 -0.68 -0.36
C GLY A 107 -19.79 0.83 -0.47
N ASP A 108 -19.69 1.37 -1.69
CA ASP A 108 -19.54 2.80 -1.93
C ASP A 108 -20.88 3.55 -2.04
N TYR A 109 -22.01 2.84 -1.88
CA TYR A 109 -23.36 3.37 -2.02
C TYR A 109 -24.14 3.25 -0.74
N ALA A 110 -24.69 4.36 -0.30
CA ALA A 110 -25.46 4.43 0.94
C ALA A 110 -26.84 3.79 0.84
N GLN A 111 -27.38 3.66 -0.37
CA GLN A 111 -28.75 3.18 -0.60
C GLN A 111 -28.81 2.23 -1.81
N LEU A 112 -29.73 1.25 -1.73
CA LEU A 112 -29.97 0.31 -2.84
C LEU A 112 -30.37 1.02 -4.14
N LYS A 113 -31.11 2.12 -4.04
CA LYS A 113 -31.52 2.93 -5.19
C LYS A 113 -30.32 3.49 -5.95
N ASP A 114 -29.34 4.06 -5.21
CA ASP A 114 -28.13 4.63 -5.83
C ASP A 114 -27.31 3.54 -6.53
N LEU A 115 -27.26 2.34 -5.94
CA LEU A 115 -26.62 1.19 -6.57
C LEU A 115 -27.33 0.78 -7.86
N GLN A 116 -28.66 0.72 -7.88
CA GLN A 116 -29.44 0.37 -9.07
C GLN A 116 -29.25 1.37 -10.20
N GLU A 117 -29.34 2.69 -9.90
CA GLU A 117 -29.08 3.76 -10.87
C GLU A 117 -27.65 3.67 -11.44
N ARG A 118 -26.67 3.32 -10.59
CA ARG A 118 -25.28 3.16 -11.04
C ARG A 118 -25.09 1.98 -11.96
N LEU A 119 -25.72 0.84 -11.67
CA LEU A 119 -25.67 -0.33 -12.53
C LEU A 119 -26.36 -0.09 -13.89
N GLU A 120 -27.45 0.69 -13.91
CA GLU A 120 -28.13 1.10 -15.15
C GLU A 120 -27.22 1.99 -16.01
N ASN A 121 -26.59 3.00 -15.42
CA ASN A 121 -25.65 3.89 -16.12
C ASN A 121 -24.44 3.13 -16.68
N LEU A 122 -23.92 2.14 -15.96
CA LEU A 122 -22.83 1.30 -16.48
C LEU A 122 -23.23 0.50 -17.73
N LYS A 123 -24.48 0.07 -17.84
CA LYS A 123 -24.99 -0.61 -19.05
C LYS A 123 -25.05 0.33 -20.26
N GLU A 124 -25.39 1.60 -20.04
CA GLU A 124 -25.50 2.58 -21.11
C GLU A 124 -24.13 3.05 -21.62
N ASP A 125 -23.18 3.32 -20.69
CA ASP A 125 -21.95 4.07 -21.03
C ASP A 125 -20.81 3.21 -21.63
N ALA A 126 -20.59 2.01 -21.16
CA ALA A 126 -19.35 1.30 -21.48
C ALA A 126 -19.50 -0.21 -21.75
N LEU A 127 -20.63 -0.82 -21.40
CA LEU A 127 -20.75 -2.26 -21.30
C LEU A 127 -21.94 -2.80 -22.08
N ALA A 128 -22.28 -2.17 -23.21
CA ALA A 128 -23.33 -2.63 -24.10
C ALA A 128 -23.10 -4.11 -24.47
N GLY A 129 -23.93 -5.00 -23.96
CA GLY A 129 -23.83 -6.46 -24.16
C GLY A 129 -23.19 -7.21 -22.98
N THR A 130 -22.72 -6.53 -21.92
CA THR A 130 -22.24 -7.18 -20.70
C THR A 130 -23.41 -7.39 -19.74
N GLU A 131 -23.61 -8.63 -19.30
CA GLU A 131 -24.61 -8.98 -18.29
C GLU A 131 -24.03 -8.63 -16.90
N LEU A 132 -24.51 -7.54 -16.31
CA LEU A 132 -24.11 -7.12 -14.96
C LEU A 132 -24.91 -7.91 -13.92
N PRO A 133 -24.36 -8.12 -12.71
CA PRO A 133 -25.11 -8.71 -11.59
C PRO A 133 -26.27 -7.80 -11.20
N ASP A 134 -27.33 -8.39 -10.67
CA ASP A 134 -28.37 -7.59 -10.03
C ASP A 134 -27.87 -6.98 -8.71
N ALA A 135 -28.57 -5.99 -8.18
CA ALA A 135 -28.19 -5.31 -6.95
C ALA A 135 -28.14 -6.25 -5.73
N ALA A 136 -28.88 -7.37 -5.76
CA ALA A 136 -28.91 -8.34 -4.65
C ALA A 136 -27.57 -9.09 -4.53
N HIS A 137 -26.90 -9.34 -5.64
CA HIS A 137 -25.64 -10.07 -5.71
C HIS A 137 -24.40 -9.17 -5.80
N CYS A 138 -24.55 -7.85 -5.60
CA CYS A 138 -23.41 -6.98 -5.38
C CYS A 138 -22.86 -7.19 -3.97
N PHE A 139 -21.55 -7.39 -3.85
CA PHE A 139 -20.94 -7.61 -2.54
C PHE A 139 -20.50 -6.30 -1.88
N SER A 140 -20.62 -6.22 -0.58
CA SER A 140 -19.99 -5.18 0.24
C SER A 140 -18.70 -5.68 0.87
N MET A 141 -18.71 -6.95 1.23
CA MET A 141 -17.60 -7.68 1.85
C MET A 141 -17.46 -9.04 1.20
N LEU A 142 -16.22 -9.51 1.08
CA LEU A 142 -15.90 -10.88 0.73
C LEU A 142 -15.22 -11.57 1.91
N VAL A 143 -15.65 -12.79 2.19
CA VAL A 143 -15.08 -13.64 3.23
C VAL A 143 -14.98 -15.09 2.74
N THR A 144 -14.27 -15.93 3.48
CA THR A 144 -14.13 -17.35 3.16
C THR A 144 -14.23 -18.22 4.42
N ASP A 145 -14.87 -19.37 4.31
CA ASP A 145 -14.83 -20.44 5.32
C ASP A 145 -13.62 -21.38 5.15
N GLY A 146 -12.72 -21.07 4.22
CA GLY A 146 -11.59 -21.89 3.81
C GLY A 146 -11.85 -22.71 2.53
N GLU A 147 -13.11 -22.97 2.18
CA GLU A 147 -13.49 -23.73 0.98
C GLU A 147 -14.14 -22.86 -0.09
N LYS A 148 -15.02 -21.96 0.33
CA LYS A 148 -15.84 -21.12 -0.56
C LYS A 148 -15.61 -19.65 -0.28
N VAL A 149 -15.82 -18.84 -1.30
CA VAL A 149 -15.88 -17.38 -1.18
C VAL A 149 -17.34 -16.97 -1.04
N TYR A 150 -17.62 -16.18 -0.03
CA TYR A 150 -18.94 -15.61 0.25
C TYR A 150 -18.94 -14.12 0.00
N GLY A 151 -19.98 -13.64 -0.65
CA GLY A 151 -20.33 -12.23 -0.73
C GLY A 151 -21.40 -11.91 0.32
N ILE A 152 -21.26 -10.77 0.99
CA ILE A 152 -22.26 -10.22 1.91
C ILE A 152 -22.63 -8.84 1.41
N ASN A 153 -23.92 -8.62 1.20
CA ASN A 153 -24.45 -7.32 0.77
C ASN A 153 -25.09 -6.61 1.97
N HIS A 154 -24.51 -5.51 2.42
CA HIS A 154 -25.02 -4.74 3.57
C HIS A 154 -26.36 -4.07 3.30
N LEU A 155 -26.69 -3.75 2.02
CA LEU A 155 -27.92 -3.05 1.65
C LEU A 155 -29.13 -3.99 1.65
N THR A 156 -28.96 -5.22 1.15
CA THR A 156 -30.04 -6.22 1.06
C THR A 156 -30.01 -7.24 2.20
N GLY A 157 -28.89 -7.33 2.90
CA GLY A 157 -28.62 -8.40 3.86
C GLY A 157 -28.25 -9.74 3.19
N GLY A 158 -28.19 -9.83 1.85
CA GLY A 158 -27.92 -11.06 1.14
C GLY A 158 -26.56 -11.66 1.50
N ILE A 159 -26.53 -12.97 1.78
CA ILE A 159 -25.32 -13.80 1.92
C ILE A 159 -25.38 -14.84 0.82
N PHE A 160 -24.38 -14.84 -0.04
CA PHE A 160 -24.31 -15.72 -1.19
C PHE A 160 -22.89 -16.26 -1.42
N THR A 161 -22.75 -17.43 -2.01
CA THR A 161 -21.46 -17.92 -2.49
C THR A 161 -21.20 -17.45 -3.90
N ILE A 162 -19.92 -17.27 -4.20
CA ILE A 162 -19.44 -16.87 -5.53
C ILE A 162 -18.62 -18.01 -6.10
N SER A 163 -19.01 -18.46 -7.27
CA SER A 163 -18.30 -19.44 -8.09
C SER A 163 -18.24 -18.95 -9.53
N GLY A 164 -17.58 -19.70 -10.41
CA GLY A 164 -17.49 -19.35 -11.81
C GLY A 164 -17.96 -20.44 -12.73
N GLU A 165 -18.66 -20.05 -13.79
CA GLU A 165 -18.96 -20.89 -14.93
C GLU A 165 -18.55 -20.18 -16.21
N ASN A 166 -17.61 -20.75 -16.97
CA ASN A 166 -17.05 -20.14 -18.19
C ASN A 166 -16.48 -18.72 -17.95
N GLY A 167 -15.88 -18.48 -16.76
CA GLY A 167 -15.31 -17.19 -16.36
C GLY A 167 -16.32 -16.15 -15.91
N LYS A 168 -17.63 -16.45 -15.93
CA LYS A 168 -18.68 -15.57 -15.40
C LYS A 168 -18.98 -15.92 -13.94
N ALA A 169 -19.35 -14.92 -13.16
CA ALA A 169 -19.79 -15.11 -11.78
C ALA A 169 -21.12 -15.86 -11.73
N VAL A 170 -21.18 -16.88 -10.89
CA VAL A 170 -22.39 -17.61 -10.51
C VAL A 170 -22.62 -17.43 -9.04
N TYR A 171 -23.77 -16.90 -8.69
CA TYR A 171 -24.18 -16.61 -7.32
C TYR A 171 -25.17 -17.66 -6.82
N THR A 172 -24.96 -18.11 -5.58
CA THR A 172 -25.91 -19.02 -4.92
C THR A 172 -26.26 -18.46 -3.56
N ASP A 173 -27.52 -18.12 -3.35
CA ASP A 173 -28.00 -17.60 -2.09
C ASP A 173 -27.84 -18.65 -0.97
N VAL A 174 -27.39 -18.20 0.18
CA VAL A 174 -27.15 -19.02 1.36
C VAL A 174 -28.08 -18.62 2.49
N ALA A 175 -28.12 -17.34 2.85
CA ALA A 175 -28.90 -16.81 3.95
C ALA A 175 -29.17 -15.31 3.76
N THR A 176 -29.93 -14.73 4.67
CA THR A 176 -30.10 -13.27 4.75
C THR A 176 -29.77 -12.82 6.17
N VAL A 177 -28.97 -11.76 6.31
CA VAL A 177 -28.66 -11.12 7.58
C VAL A 177 -29.94 -10.72 8.29
N GLN A 178 -30.17 -11.24 9.49
CA GLN A 178 -31.44 -11.05 10.22
C GLN A 178 -31.59 -9.63 10.77
N ASP A 179 -30.49 -8.94 11.08
CA ASP A 179 -30.49 -7.56 11.55
C ASP A 179 -29.53 -6.71 10.71
N THR A 180 -30.05 -6.08 9.67
CA THR A 180 -29.28 -5.19 8.78
C THR A 180 -29.03 -3.81 9.39
N LYS A 181 -29.66 -3.46 10.53
CA LYS A 181 -29.44 -2.18 11.21
C LYS A 181 -28.01 -2.03 11.71
N ILE A 182 -27.27 -3.12 11.91
CA ILE A 182 -25.85 -3.06 12.25
C ILE A 182 -25.02 -2.35 11.18
N PHE A 183 -25.51 -2.29 9.94
CA PHE A 183 -24.86 -1.61 8.81
C PHE A 183 -25.31 -0.18 8.60
N ILE A 184 -26.07 0.39 9.53
CA ILE A 184 -26.64 1.72 9.43
C ILE A 184 -26.26 2.53 10.67
N GLN A 185 -25.66 3.69 10.45
CA GLN A 185 -25.49 4.71 11.49
C GLN A 185 -26.61 5.72 11.32
N GLU A 186 -27.44 5.87 12.34
CA GLU A 186 -28.49 6.91 12.39
C GLU A 186 -27.95 8.13 13.13
N GLU A 187 -28.09 9.31 12.52
CA GLU A 187 -27.83 10.63 13.08
C GLU A 187 -29.16 11.41 13.14
N GLU A 188 -29.19 12.57 13.81
CA GLU A 188 -30.45 13.33 13.99
C GLU A 188 -31.14 13.69 12.66
N ASP A 189 -30.37 14.04 11.63
CA ASP A 189 -30.89 14.54 10.36
C ASP A 189 -30.66 13.60 9.16
N TYR A 190 -29.84 12.54 9.29
CA TYR A 190 -29.49 11.63 8.19
C TYR A 190 -29.05 10.26 8.70
N SER A 191 -29.03 9.29 7.79
CA SER A 191 -28.43 7.98 8.03
C SER A 191 -27.44 7.66 6.93
N TYR A 192 -26.38 6.93 7.27
CA TYR A 192 -25.38 6.48 6.32
C TYR A 192 -24.99 5.02 6.53
N ALA A 193 -24.45 4.42 5.48
CA ALA A 193 -23.97 3.04 5.54
C ALA A 193 -22.73 2.93 6.42
N LEU A 194 -22.76 1.98 7.35
CA LEU A 194 -21.65 1.64 8.21
C LEU A 194 -21.07 0.29 7.76
N LEU A 195 -19.88 0.33 7.16
CA LEU A 195 -19.17 -0.88 6.77
C LEU A 195 -18.14 -1.26 7.84
N PRO A 196 -17.86 -2.55 8.03
CA PRO A 196 -16.84 -2.96 8.98
C PRO A 196 -15.43 -2.54 8.50
N ASP A 197 -14.62 -2.02 9.42
CA ASP A 197 -13.22 -1.70 9.18
C ASP A 197 -12.36 -2.97 9.01
N THR A 198 -12.73 -4.02 9.76
CA THR A 198 -12.09 -5.33 9.70
C THR A 198 -13.16 -6.41 9.64
N VAL A 199 -12.95 -7.37 8.75
CA VAL A 199 -13.79 -8.55 8.61
C VAL A 199 -12.91 -9.79 8.44
N ALA A 200 -13.25 -10.87 9.13
CA ALA A 200 -12.64 -12.17 8.96
C ALA A 200 -13.67 -13.27 9.22
N ALA A 201 -13.51 -14.41 8.56
CA ALA A 201 -14.33 -15.58 8.83
C ALA A 201 -13.48 -16.73 9.35
N SER A 202 -14.06 -17.52 10.26
CA SER A 202 -13.49 -18.77 10.76
C SER A 202 -14.63 -19.78 10.88
N GLY A 203 -14.58 -20.87 10.12
CA GLY A 203 -15.71 -21.77 9.93
C GLY A 203 -16.94 -21.03 9.41
N ASN A 204 -18.09 -21.25 10.03
CA ASN A 204 -19.36 -20.61 9.63
C ASN A 204 -19.61 -19.23 10.27
N THR A 205 -18.65 -18.68 10.99
CA THR A 205 -18.81 -17.39 11.67
C THR A 205 -17.96 -16.33 11.02
N VAL A 206 -18.55 -15.17 10.76
CA VAL A 206 -17.86 -13.94 10.32
C VAL A 206 -17.83 -12.99 11.50
N LEU A 207 -16.64 -12.51 11.88
CA LEU A 207 -16.51 -11.37 12.77
C LEU A 207 -16.41 -10.09 11.97
N MET A 208 -17.05 -9.04 12.46
CA MET A 208 -17.11 -7.71 11.86
C MET A 208 -16.84 -6.66 12.94
N LEU A 209 -15.81 -5.83 12.75
CA LEU A 209 -15.52 -4.69 13.62
C LEU A 209 -16.15 -3.44 13.04
N MET A 210 -17.15 -2.92 13.72
CA MET A 210 -17.86 -1.71 13.36
C MET A 210 -17.39 -0.55 14.25
N ASN A 211 -16.94 0.53 13.64
CA ASN A 211 -16.49 1.72 14.33
C ASN A 211 -17.53 2.84 14.20
N THR A 212 -17.95 3.36 15.33
CA THR A 212 -18.78 4.55 15.44
C THR A 212 -18.06 5.59 16.31
N TRP A 213 -18.57 6.80 16.37
CA TRP A 213 -18.01 7.87 17.18
C TRP A 213 -19.10 8.43 18.10
N ASP A 214 -18.74 8.76 19.32
CA ASP A 214 -19.58 9.50 20.26
C ASP A 214 -18.79 10.69 20.84
N ASP A 215 -19.39 11.43 21.76
CA ASP A 215 -18.78 12.61 22.39
C ASP A 215 -17.44 12.31 23.10
N LYS A 216 -17.18 11.04 23.42
CA LYS A 216 -15.96 10.57 24.08
C LYS A 216 -14.94 9.95 23.11
N GLY A 217 -15.23 9.95 21.81
CA GLY A 217 -14.36 9.41 20.76
C GLY A 217 -14.86 8.09 20.16
N ARG A 218 -13.94 7.29 19.64
CA ARG A 218 -14.22 6.04 18.90
C ARG A 218 -14.90 4.98 19.78
N VAL A 219 -15.99 4.42 19.28
CA VAL A 219 -16.70 3.26 19.84
C VAL A 219 -16.52 2.10 18.88
N THR A 220 -15.97 1.00 19.38
CA THR A 220 -15.82 -0.23 18.60
C THR A 220 -16.84 -1.26 19.02
N ASN A 221 -17.58 -1.80 18.07
CA ASN A 221 -18.52 -2.89 18.29
C ASN A 221 -18.10 -4.10 17.46
N LEU A 222 -17.96 -5.23 18.09
CA LEU A 222 -17.66 -6.49 17.43
C LEU A 222 -18.96 -7.29 17.27
N TYR A 223 -19.28 -7.66 16.01
CA TYR A 223 -20.45 -8.50 15.71
C TYR A 223 -20.00 -9.84 15.14
N ALA A 224 -20.70 -10.89 15.57
CA ALA A 224 -20.58 -12.22 15.01
C ALA A 224 -21.82 -12.52 14.14
N LEU A 225 -21.58 -12.78 12.86
CA LEU A 225 -22.59 -13.15 11.86
C LEU A 225 -22.43 -14.63 11.49
N SER A 226 -23.50 -15.38 11.50
CA SER A 226 -23.54 -16.76 11.03
C SER A 226 -23.76 -16.80 9.51
N LEU A 227 -22.84 -17.41 8.79
CA LEU A 227 -23.00 -17.66 7.33
C LEU A 227 -24.14 -18.64 7.04
N LYS A 228 -24.48 -19.50 8.00
CA LYS A 228 -25.45 -20.57 7.80
C LYS A 228 -26.90 -20.07 7.77
N ASP A 229 -27.25 -19.14 8.64
CA ASP A 229 -28.62 -18.70 8.87
C ASP A 229 -28.81 -17.19 8.97
N GLY A 230 -27.73 -16.41 8.79
CA GLY A 230 -27.75 -14.95 8.84
C GLY A 230 -27.98 -14.35 10.22
N SER A 231 -27.97 -15.15 11.28
CA SER A 231 -28.11 -14.64 12.64
C SER A 231 -26.91 -13.75 13.02
N VAL A 232 -27.20 -12.61 13.67
CA VAL A 232 -26.21 -11.63 14.10
C VAL A 232 -26.30 -11.47 15.61
N ARG A 233 -25.14 -11.39 16.26
CA ARG A 233 -25.08 -11.01 17.67
C ARG A 233 -23.88 -10.11 17.94
N LYS A 234 -24.00 -9.23 18.89
CA LYS A 234 -22.86 -8.48 19.43
C LYS A 234 -22.00 -9.45 20.25
N ALA A 235 -20.71 -9.52 19.93
CA ALA A 235 -19.76 -10.34 20.68
C ALA A 235 -19.43 -9.70 22.04
N ASN A 236 -19.27 -10.52 23.06
CA ASN A 236 -18.94 -10.09 24.42
C ASN A 236 -17.44 -9.82 24.57
N VAL A 237 -16.90 -8.91 23.72
CA VAL A 237 -15.52 -8.45 23.76
C VAL A 237 -15.51 -6.94 23.56
N GLU A 238 -14.85 -6.23 24.47
CA GLU A 238 -14.79 -4.77 24.45
C GLU A 238 -13.44 -4.26 23.95
N ASN A 239 -13.41 -3.00 23.50
CA ASN A 239 -12.22 -2.24 23.11
C ASN A 239 -11.38 -2.95 22.03
N VAL A 240 -12.03 -3.74 21.17
CA VAL A 240 -11.36 -4.44 20.06
C VAL A 240 -10.77 -3.43 19.09
N ARG A 241 -9.54 -3.70 18.64
CA ARG A 241 -8.85 -2.91 17.64
C ARG A 241 -8.61 -3.66 16.34
N ASN A 242 -8.38 -4.98 16.46
CA ASN A 242 -8.09 -5.83 15.31
C ASN A 242 -8.38 -7.30 15.63
N PHE A 243 -8.48 -8.12 14.61
CA PHE A 243 -8.60 -9.57 14.78
C PHE A 243 -8.26 -10.30 13.47
N CYS A 244 -8.03 -11.60 13.56
CA CYS A 244 -7.96 -12.50 12.42
C CYS A 244 -8.59 -13.86 12.75
N ALA A 245 -8.86 -14.65 11.71
CA ALA A 245 -9.24 -16.05 11.88
C ALA A 245 -8.13 -16.81 12.64
N TYR A 246 -8.53 -17.73 13.48
CA TYR A 246 -7.65 -18.56 14.30
C TYR A 246 -8.10 -20.02 14.23
N LYS A 247 -7.28 -20.94 14.76
CA LYS A 247 -7.57 -22.37 14.75
C LYS A 247 -8.93 -22.72 15.37
N ASP A 248 -9.48 -23.84 14.97
CA ASP A 248 -10.70 -24.45 15.52
C ASP A 248 -11.95 -23.55 15.43
N GLY A 249 -12.12 -22.76 14.39
CA GLY A 249 -13.28 -21.90 14.21
C GLY A 249 -13.31 -20.68 15.13
N LYS A 250 -12.19 -20.35 15.78
CA LYS A 250 -12.04 -19.24 16.72
C LYS A 250 -11.39 -18.03 16.04
N PHE A 251 -11.20 -16.97 16.81
CA PHE A 251 -10.55 -15.74 16.35
C PHE A 251 -9.50 -15.29 17.35
N LEU A 252 -8.36 -14.86 16.84
CA LEU A 252 -7.44 -14.04 17.60
C LEU A 252 -7.98 -12.63 17.63
N VAL A 253 -8.05 -12.00 18.78
CA VAL A 253 -8.54 -10.63 18.96
C VAL A 253 -7.48 -9.82 19.68
N ILE A 254 -7.20 -8.64 19.13
CA ILE A 254 -6.37 -7.60 19.74
C ILE A 254 -7.30 -6.53 20.31
N ALA A 255 -7.19 -6.25 21.60
CA ALA A 255 -8.01 -5.26 22.29
C ALA A 255 -7.16 -4.38 23.20
N LEU A 256 -7.65 -3.20 23.53
CA LEU A 256 -7.05 -2.32 24.54
C LEU A 256 -7.59 -2.65 25.93
N GLN A 257 -6.79 -2.40 26.95
CA GLN A 257 -7.22 -2.53 28.35
C GLN A 257 -8.28 -1.49 28.73
N LYS A 258 -8.34 -0.39 28.01
CA LYS A 258 -9.32 0.70 28.15
C LYS A 258 -9.81 1.13 26.78
N ARG A 259 -10.85 1.96 26.73
CA ARG A 259 -11.41 2.49 25.49
C ARG A 259 -10.48 3.45 24.77
N GLU A 260 -9.79 4.29 25.53
CA GLU A 260 -8.91 5.33 25.02
C GLU A 260 -7.62 4.71 24.45
N ASP A 261 -7.06 5.29 23.41
CA ASP A 261 -5.78 4.85 22.83
C ASP A 261 -4.57 5.35 23.65
N TRP A 262 -4.76 6.42 24.44
CA TRP A 262 -3.73 7.08 25.22
C TRP A 262 -4.19 7.33 26.65
N ASP A 263 -3.28 7.24 27.60
CA ASP A 263 -3.56 7.60 28.99
C ASP A 263 -3.47 9.13 29.21
N GLU A 264 -3.83 9.58 30.40
CA GLU A 264 -3.77 11.00 30.80
C GLU A 264 -2.36 11.63 30.75
N ASN A 265 -1.31 10.81 30.68
CA ASN A 265 0.08 11.21 30.59
C ASN A 265 0.61 11.17 29.14
N GLY A 266 -0.23 10.82 28.17
CA GLY A 266 0.15 10.69 26.76
C GLY A 266 0.89 9.38 26.43
N ASN A 267 0.82 8.36 27.30
CA ASN A 267 1.34 7.04 26.99
C ASN A 267 0.26 6.19 26.30
N ARG A 268 0.66 5.35 25.36
CA ARG A 268 -0.26 4.40 24.74
C ARG A 268 -0.80 3.40 25.75
N ILE A 269 -2.10 3.11 25.65
CA ILE A 269 -2.73 2.06 26.43
C ILE A 269 -2.26 0.69 25.90
N PRO A 270 -1.76 -0.21 26.78
CA PRO A 270 -1.28 -1.51 26.34
C PRO A 270 -2.36 -2.32 25.60
N GLN A 271 -1.96 -2.94 24.50
CA GLN A 271 -2.78 -3.90 23.77
C GLN A 271 -2.69 -5.29 24.40
N MET A 272 -3.79 -6.02 24.35
CA MET A 272 -3.93 -7.41 24.81
C MET A 272 -4.22 -8.32 23.63
N ALA A 273 -3.77 -9.57 23.71
CA ALA A 273 -4.12 -10.62 22.77
C ALA A 273 -4.98 -11.69 23.44
N MET A 274 -6.11 -12.03 22.83
CA MET A 274 -7.09 -12.99 23.32
C MET A 274 -7.55 -13.91 22.22
N VAL A 275 -7.98 -15.11 22.56
CA VAL A 275 -8.77 -15.97 21.67
C VAL A 275 -10.25 -15.81 22.01
N TYR A 276 -11.02 -15.41 21.03
CA TYR A 276 -12.48 -15.37 21.11
C TYR A 276 -13.09 -16.63 20.49
N ASP A 277 -13.94 -17.31 21.24
CA ASP A 277 -14.71 -18.47 20.79
C ASP A 277 -16.15 -18.04 20.49
N PRO A 278 -16.56 -17.98 19.22
CA PRO A 278 -17.91 -17.57 18.86
C PRO A 278 -18.97 -18.60 19.26
N ALA A 279 -18.64 -19.86 19.48
CA ALA A 279 -19.63 -20.87 19.89
C ALA A 279 -20.09 -20.67 21.32
N THR A 280 -19.24 -20.22 22.21
CA THR A 280 -19.51 -20.00 23.63
C THR A 280 -19.63 -18.53 24.01
N ASP A 281 -19.30 -17.61 23.13
CA ASP A 281 -19.21 -16.17 23.36
C ASP A 281 -18.26 -15.79 24.51
N THR A 282 -17.12 -16.47 24.56
CA THR A 282 -16.13 -16.28 25.63
C THR A 282 -14.74 -15.95 25.05
N THR A 283 -13.90 -15.33 25.88
CA THR A 283 -12.52 -15.04 25.57
C THR A 283 -11.57 -15.79 26.47
N THR A 284 -10.41 -16.15 25.92
CA THR A 284 -9.27 -16.69 26.68
C THR A 284 -8.06 -15.80 26.45
N MET A 285 -7.48 -15.27 27.51
CA MET A 285 -6.30 -14.42 27.44
C MET A 285 -5.08 -15.22 26.96
N LEU A 286 -4.38 -14.72 25.93
CA LEU A 286 -3.08 -15.21 25.48
C LEU A 286 -1.95 -14.33 26.03
N SER A 287 -2.11 -13.01 25.97
CA SER A 287 -1.14 -12.06 26.52
C SER A 287 -1.86 -10.83 27.04
N SER A 288 -1.53 -10.42 28.26
CA SER A 288 -2.08 -9.21 28.89
C SER A 288 -1.41 -7.92 28.40
N SER A 289 -0.29 -8.03 27.71
CA SER A 289 0.39 -6.92 27.03
C SER A 289 1.13 -7.45 25.81
N ILE A 290 1.15 -6.66 24.73
CA ILE A 290 1.88 -6.98 23.50
C ILE A 290 3.18 -6.19 23.53
N GLY A 291 4.33 -6.89 23.40
CA GLY A 291 5.67 -6.29 23.45
C GLY A 291 6.40 -6.25 22.10
N VAL A 292 5.88 -6.98 21.09
CA VAL A 292 6.55 -7.09 19.76
C VAL A 292 6.34 -5.87 18.89
N ARG A 293 5.27 -5.11 19.11
CA ARG A 293 4.91 -3.90 18.37
C ARG A 293 3.96 -3.04 19.20
N ASP A 294 4.11 -1.74 19.10
CA ASP A 294 3.29 -0.78 19.85
C ASP A 294 1.84 -0.72 19.36
N ASP A 295 1.58 -1.07 18.08
CA ASP A 295 0.25 -0.96 17.52
C ASP A 295 -0.04 -2.03 16.45
N PHE A 296 -0.98 -2.92 16.77
CA PHE A 296 -1.57 -3.87 15.84
C PHE A 296 -2.92 -3.41 15.25
N SER A 297 -3.40 -2.21 15.59
CA SER A 297 -4.74 -1.74 15.21
C SER A 297 -4.95 -1.65 13.70
N TYR A 298 -3.88 -1.35 12.95
CA TYR A 298 -3.93 -1.09 11.51
C TYR A 298 -3.21 -2.15 10.67
N GLN A 299 -2.69 -3.19 11.30
CA GLN A 299 -1.99 -4.27 10.61
C GLN A 299 -2.97 -5.33 10.13
N GLN A 300 -2.79 -5.84 8.91
CA GLN A 300 -3.46 -7.08 8.54
C GLN A 300 -2.77 -8.25 9.23
N LEU A 301 -3.53 -8.94 10.09
CA LEU A 301 -3.08 -10.11 10.82
C LEU A 301 -3.54 -11.36 10.10
N VAL A 302 -2.68 -12.37 10.03
CA VAL A 302 -3.04 -13.72 9.57
C VAL A 302 -2.44 -14.75 10.52
N TYR A 303 -3.17 -15.80 10.81
CA TYR A 303 -2.66 -16.92 11.59
C TYR A 303 -2.18 -18.03 10.65
N SER A 304 -0.96 -18.49 10.86
CA SER A 304 -0.39 -19.65 10.17
C SER A 304 -0.50 -20.88 11.06
N GLU A 305 -1.29 -21.87 10.64
CA GLU A 305 -1.35 -23.16 11.34
C GLU A 305 -0.02 -23.93 11.22
N ALA A 306 0.64 -23.83 10.06
CA ALA A 306 1.90 -24.51 9.79
C ALA A 306 3.05 -24.06 10.72
N LEU A 307 3.04 -22.77 11.09
CA LEU A 307 4.05 -22.16 11.95
C LEU A 307 3.56 -21.97 13.41
N ASP A 308 2.28 -22.24 13.68
CA ASP A 308 1.57 -21.90 14.93
C ASP A 308 1.84 -20.45 15.38
N ALA A 309 1.86 -19.52 14.44
CA ALA A 309 2.26 -18.13 14.65
C ALA A 309 1.26 -17.14 14.04
N VAL A 310 1.11 -16.00 14.69
CA VAL A 310 0.41 -14.84 14.15
C VAL A 310 1.41 -14.02 13.35
N LEU A 311 1.13 -13.84 12.06
CA LEU A 311 1.95 -13.11 11.11
C LEU A 311 1.38 -11.71 10.87
N TYR A 312 2.27 -10.78 10.62
CA TYR A 312 1.98 -9.40 10.23
C TYR A 312 3.10 -8.85 9.35
N CYS A 313 2.80 -7.83 8.57
CA CYS A 313 3.81 -7.14 7.79
C CYS A 313 4.29 -5.89 8.53
N ASP A 314 5.60 -5.74 8.64
CA ASP A 314 6.25 -4.53 9.08
C ASP A 314 7.05 -3.96 7.91
N SER A 315 6.45 -3.01 7.18
CA SER A 315 6.93 -2.56 5.87
C SER A 315 7.11 -3.75 4.91
N THR A 316 8.33 -4.06 4.52
CA THR A 316 8.66 -5.19 3.63
C THR A 316 8.98 -6.48 4.39
N GLN A 317 8.97 -6.48 5.72
CA GLN A 317 9.27 -7.63 6.54
C GLN A 317 8.01 -8.39 6.93
N VAL A 318 8.02 -9.71 6.75
CA VAL A 318 6.99 -10.60 7.30
C VAL A 318 7.46 -11.10 8.65
N MET A 319 6.86 -10.54 9.69
CA MET A 319 7.15 -10.87 11.07
C MET A 319 6.09 -11.81 11.63
N GLY A 320 6.47 -12.64 12.58
CA GLY A 320 5.54 -13.51 13.29
C GLY A 320 5.82 -13.59 14.76
N THR A 321 4.79 -13.91 15.53
CA THR A 321 4.89 -14.11 16.98
C THR A 321 4.01 -15.25 17.45
N THR A 322 4.52 -16.01 18.42
CA THR A 322 3.77 -17.09 19.09
C THR A 322 3.32 -16.71 20.50
N ASN A 323 3.92 -15.66 21.08
CA ASN A 323 3.71 -15.27 22.48
C ASN A 323 3.46 -13.75 22.67
N PHE A 324 3.44 -12.98 21.60
CA PHE A 324 3.24 -11.52 21.59
C PHE A 324 4.31 -10.69 22.32
N GLN A 325 5.41 -11.32 22.72
CA GLN A 325 6.52 -10.66 23.42
C GLN A 325 7.78 -10.59 22.57
N LYS A 326 7.93 -11.54 21.62
CA LYS A 326 9.07 -11.61 20.74
C LYS A 326 8.59 -11.88 19.31
N ALA A 327 9.10 -11.11 18.36
CA ALA A 327 8.90 -11.32 16.94
C ALA A 327 10.05 -12.12 16.32
N THR A 328 9.72 -12.85 15.27
CA THR A 328 10.65 -13.61 14.42
C THR A 328 10.41 -13.22 12.98
N LEU A 329 11.48 -13.04 12.22
CA LEU A 329 11.41 -12.77 10.79
C LEU A 329 11.20 -14.07 10.01
N TYR A 330 10.24 -14.09 9.09
CA TYR A 330 9.90 -15.25 8.28
C TYR A 330 10.15 -15.06 6.79
N ALA A 331 10.05 -13.84 6.28
CA ALA A 331 10.32 -13.51 4.88
C ALA A 331 10.50 -11.99 4.70
N TYR A 332 11.04 -11.62 3.54
CA TYR A 332 10.97 -10.26 3.03
C TYR A 332 10.07 -10.20 1.81
N LEU A 333 9.27 -9.14 1.70
CA LEU A 333 8.46 -8.82 0.54
C LEU A 333 9.20 -7.84 -0.36
N PRO A 334 8.99 -7.86 -1.68
CA PRO A 334 9.62 -6.89 -2.58
C PRO A 334 9.03 -5.48 -2.43
N VAL A 335 7.85 -5.38 -1.85
CA VAL A 335 7.13 -4.13 -1.58
C VAL A 335 6.47 -4.22 -0.22
N GLU A 336 6.05 -3.09 0.33
CA GLU A 336 5.28 -3.05 1.56
C GLU A 336 4.03 -3.92 1.47
N GLY A 337 3.85 -4.81 2.45
CA GLY A 337 2.71 -5.73 2.52
C GLY A 337 1.46 -5.00 2.97
N TYR A 338 0.58 -4.68 2.03
CA TYR A 338 -0.69 -4.00 2.32
C TYR A 338 -1.83 -4.97 2.59
N ARG A 339 -1.92 -6.03 1.79
CA ARG A 339 -2.88 -7.14 1.96
C ARG A 339 -2.12 -8.44 1.97
N VAL A 340 -2.47 -9.34 2.86
CA VAL A 340 -1.81 -10.63 2.98
C VAL A 340 -2.81 -11.77 3.14
N ALA A 341 -2.48 -12.92 2.57
CA ALA A 341 -3.16 -14.19 2.77
C ALA A 341 -2.12 -15.29 2.89
N ILE A 342 -2.51 -16.41 3.48
CA ILE A 342 -1.62 -17.55 3.68
C ILE A 342 -2.22 -18.81 3.08
N VAL A 343 -1.37 -19.65 2.50
CA VAL A 343 -1.71 -21.00 2.06
C VAL A 343 -0.53 -21.93 2.35
N GLY A 344 -0.73 -22.86 3.28
CA GLY A 344 0.36 -23.71 3.78
C GLY A 344 1.46 -22.88 4.46
N ASP A 345 2.68 -22.98 3.94
CA ASP A 345 3.87 -22.23 4.37
C ASP A 345 4.17 -21.02 3.47
N THR A 346 3.25 -20.66 2.57
CA THR A 346 3.45 -19.58 1.61
C THR A 346 2.55 -18.40 1.97
N ILE A 347 3.15 -17.22 2.16
CA ILE A 347 2.44 -15.95 2.23
C ILE A 347 2.28 -15.36 0.84
N VAL A 348 1.09 -14.91 0.53
CA VAL A 348 0.77 -14.10 -0.64
C VAL A 348 0.49 -12.69 -0.17
N SER A 349 1.19 -11.73 -0.73
CA SER A 349 1.01 -10.31 -0.42
C SER A 349 0.65 -9.54 -1.67
N ALA A 350 -0.11 -8.49 -1.50
CA ALA A 350 -0.44 -7.57 -2.56
C ALA A 350 -0.25 -6.13 -2.10
N HIS A 351 0.29 -5.35 -3.02
CA HIS A 351 0.22 -3.90 -2.97
C HIS A 351 -0.69 -3.44 -4.12
N TYR A 352 -1.68 -2.61 -3.84
CA TYR A 352 -2.73 -2.26 -4.80
C TYR A 352 -2.22 -1.72 -6.15
N SER A 353 -1.06 -1.08 -6.19
CA SER A 353 -0.47 -0.50 -7.40
C SER A 353 0.78 -1.23 -7.94
N SER A 354 1.30 -2.25 -7.24
CA SER A 354 2.61 -2.82 -7.59
C SER A 354 2.58 -4.28 -8.00
N GLY A 355 1.52 -4.99 -7.66
CA GLY A 355 1.38 -6.40 -8.02
C GLY A 355 1.11 -7.33 -6.85
N ILE A 356 1.22 -8.63 -7.13
CA ILE A 356 0.95 -9.72 -6.20
C ILE A 356 2.18 -10.62 -6.14
N PHE A 357 2.63 -10.92 -4.94
CA PHE A 357 3.89 -11.61 -4.67
C PHE A 357 3.66 -12.78 -3.72
N ALA A 358 4.31 -13.92 -4.00
CA ALA A 358 4.35 -15.07 -3.11
C ALA A 358 5.75 -15.23 -2.53
N ARG A 359 5.81 -15.57 -1.24
CA ARG A 359 7.07 -15.89 -0.53
C ARG A 359 6.86 -17.08 0.38
N THR A 360 7.80 -18.01 0.37
CA THR A 360 7.84 -19.10 1.34
C THR A 360 8.28 -18.55 2.70
N LEU A 361 7.58 -18.95 3.73
CA LEU A 361 7.87 -18.57 5.11
C LEU A 361 8.94 -19.51 5.69
N THR A 362 9.99 -18.93 6.19
CA THR A 362 11.08 -19.67 6.85
C THR A 362 11.45 -18.99 8.15
N GLU A 363 11.36 -19.70 9.26
CA GLU A 363 11.72 -19.14 10.55
C GLU A 363 13.18 -18.67 10.57
N ASN A 364 13.41 -17.45 11.09
CA ASN A 364 14.70 -16.77 11.09
C ASN A 364 15.31 -16.61 9.68
N TYR A 365 14.46 -16.23 8.73
CA TYR A 365 14.86 -16.04 7.33
C TYR A 365 16.08 -15.11 7.21
N GLN A 366 17.04 -15.50 6.38
CA GLN A 366 18.24 -14.72 6.07
C GLN A 366 18.29 -14.44 4.57
N PRO A 367 18.10 -13.21 4.11
CA PRO A 367 18.28 -12.85 2.71
C PRO A 367 19.77 -12.87 2.32
N ASN A 368 20.05 -12.98 1.04
CA ASN A 368 21.42 -12.91 0.53
C ASN A 368 22.03 -11.52 0.74
N HIS A 369 21.21 -10.49 0.55
CA HIS A 369 21.58 -9.08 0.75
C HIS A 369 20.40 -8.33 1.33
N VAL A 370 20.68 -7.35 2.19
CA VAL A 370 19.71 -6.38 2.67
C VAL A 370 20.17 -5.01 2.24
N ILE A 371 19.28 -4.22 1.65
CA ILE A 371 19.50 -2.80 1.35
C ILE A 371 18.63 -1.99 2.31
N HIS A 372 19.28 -1.20 3.17
CA HIS A 372 18.62 -0.33 4.12
C HIS A 372 18.39 1.06 3.51
N LEU A 373 17.13 1.49 3.50
CA LEU A 373 16.72 2.83 3.05
C LEU A 373 16.44 3.72 4.25
N SER A 374 16.80 4.98 4.14
CA SER A 374 16.44 6.02 5.11
C SER A 374 15.83 7.23 4.39
N GLY A 375 14.79 7.81 4.99
CA GLY A 375 14.10 8.99 4.46
C GLY A 375 13.21 8.72 3.25
N THR A 376 12.94 7.46 2.94
CA THR A 376 12.04 7.07 1.85
C THR A 376 11.47 5.67 2.06
N SER A 377 10.23 5.47 1.66
CA SER A 377 9.63 4.15 1.55
C SER A 377 10.06 3.45 0.25
N VAL A 378 9.76 2.16 0.14
CA VAL A 378 10.06 1.37 -1.08
C VAL A 378 9.08 1.76 -2.19
N TRP A 379 9.49 2.64 -3.08
CA TRP A 379 8.68 3.15 -4.19
C TRP A 379 9.46 3.29 -5.51
N GLY A 380 8.75 3.44 -6.64
CA GLY A 380 9.34 3.67 -7.96
C GLY A 380 10.39 2.62 -8.35
N GLY A 381 11.52 3.06 -8.87
CA GLY A 381 12.60 2.18 -9.33
C GLY A 381 13.22 1.30 -8.25
N ILE A 382 13.16 1.69 -6.97
CA ILE A 382 13.60 0.86 -5.83
C ILE A 382 12.68 -0.34 -5.69
N ARG A 383 11.39 -0.12 -5.77
CA ARG A 383 10.37 -1.17 -5.77
C ARG A 383 10.56 -2.14 -6.94
N ASP A 384 10.73 -1.59 -8.15
CA ASP A 384 10.93 -2.41 -9.36
C ASP A 384 12.19 -3.26 -9.24
N TYR A 385 13.26 -2.70 -8.68
CA TYR A 385 14.47 -3.45 -8.35
C TYR A 385 14.20 -4.61 -7.38
N ALA A 386 13.49 -4.35 -6.28
CA ALA A 386 13.15 -5.40 -5.30
C ALA A 386 12.24 -6.50 -5.88
N VAL A 387 11.38 -6.14 -6.85
CA VAL A 387 10.55 -7.10 -7.59
C VAL A 387 11.38 -7.97 -8.53
N ASP A 388 12.33 -7.37 -9.24
CA ASP A 388 13.16 -8.07 -10.23
C ASP A 388 14.28 -8.91 -9.57
N TYR A 389 14.69 -8.57 -8.33
CA TYR A 389 15.73 -9.24 -7.55
C TYR A 389 15.20 -9.76 -6.21
N PRO A 390 14.35 -10.81 -6.19
CA PRO A 390 13.67 -11.29 -4.99
C PRO A 390 14.59 -11.84 -3.90
N GLU A 391 15.87 -12.11 -4.22
CA GLU A 391 16.92 -12.53 -3.28
C GLU A 391 17.50 -11.37 -2.47
N VAL A 392 17.19 -10.12 -2.84
CA VAL A 392 17.61 -8.91 -2.15
C VAL A 392 16.44 -8.38 -1.33
N ALA A 393 16.64 -8.23 -0.03
CA ALA A 393 15.69 -7.54 0.83
C ALA A 393 15.94 -6.04 0.75
N VAL A 394 14.87 -5.27 0.56
CA VAL A 394 14.90 -3.81 0.65
C VAL A 394 14.05 -3.41 1.84
N VAL A 395 14.66 -2.79 2.82
CA VAL A 395 14.04 -2.41 4.10
C VAL A 395 14.02 -0.90 4.21
N SER A 396 12.84 -0.34 4.46
CA SER A 396 12.71 1.06 4.87
C SER A 396 12.82 1.12 6.40
N ASP A 397 13.79 1.87 6.88
CA ASP A 397 14.04 2.02 8.32
C ASP A 397 13.29 3.24 8.83
N SER A 398 12.12 3.01 9.43
CA SER A 398 11.25 4.07 9.94
C SER A 398 11.87 4.87 11.09
N ASP A 399 12.78 4.28 11.85
CA ASP A 399 13.44 4.95 12.96
C ASP A 399 14.44 6.01 12.45
N ILE A 400 14.94 5.83 11.24
CA ILE A 400 15.84 6.77 10.57
C ILE A 400 15.08 7.74 9.66
N ASP A 401 13.84 7.46 9.27
CA ASP A 401 13.01 8.33 8.41
C ASP A 401 12.75 9.72 9.04
N SER A 402 12.74 9.80 10.37
CA SER A 402 12.64 11.05 11.12
C SER A 402 13.99 11.58 11.61
N ALA A 403 15.08 10.86 11.32
CA ALA A 403 16.38 11.18 11.82
C ALA A 403 16.92 12.49 11.22
N SER A 404 17.50 13.32 12.05
CA SER A 404 18.24 14.49 11.59
C SER A 404 19.47 14.06 10.80
N ALA A 405 19.97 14.94 9.92
CA ALA A 405 21.23 14.74 9.21
C ALA A 405 22.40 14.34 10.14
N GLU A 406 22.35 14.74 11.40
CA GLU A 406 23.37 14.44 12.40
C GLU A 406 23.22 13.01 12.93
N GLU A 407 22.01 12.49 13.03
CA GLU A 407 21.75 11.09 13.41
C GLU A 407 22.19 10.14 12.31
N VAL A 408 21.85 10.46 11.05
CA VAL A 408 22.35 9.73 9.88
C VAL A 408 23.87 9.76 9.83
N ALA A 409 24.50 10.93 10.04
CA ALA A 409 25.96 11.04 10.07
C ALA A 409 26.58 10.27 11.24
N ARG A 410 25.90 10.17 12.39
CA ARG A 410 26.34 9.35 13.53
C ARG A 410 26.27 7.85 13.20
N ALA A 411 25.19 7.40 12.56
CA ALA A 411 25.04 6.02 12.10
C ALA A 411 26.19 5.63 11.16
N PHE A 412 26.51 6.47 10.16
CA PHE A 412 27.68 6.27 9.30
C PHE A 412 29.02 6.26 10.05
N ALA A 413 29.16 7.09 11.08
CA ALA A 413 30.39 7.16 11.85
C ALA A 413 30.57 5.97 12.80
N SER A 414 29.50 5.44 13.39
CA SER A 414 29.55 4.25 14.25
C SER A 414 29.75 2.95 13.45
N GLY A 415 29.32 2.92 12.19
CA GLY A 415 29.35 1.72 11.37
C GLY A 415 28.29 0.69 11.74
N ASP A 416 27.41 1.01 12.70
CA ASP A 416 26.31 0.17 13.13
C ASP A 416 25.02 0.68 12.47
N ASP A 417 24.29 -0.19 11.80
CA ASP A 417 22.97 0.06 11.18
C ASP A 417 22.88 1.32 10.28
N ALA A 418 23.99 1.66 9.61
CA ALA A 418 23.99 2.77 8.68
C ALA A 418 23.20 2.42 7.42
N PRO A 419 22.32 3.33 6.94
CA PRO A 419 21.56 3.07 5.72
C PRO A 419 22.47 3.02 4.49
N ASP A 420 22.14 2.13 3.54
CA ASP A 420 22.83 2.03 2.24
C ASP A 420 22.43 3.16 1.30
N ILE A 421 21.17 3.57 1.38
CA ILE A 421 20.59 4.64 0.56
C ILE A 421 19.86 5.62 1.48
N VAL A 422 20.20 6.90 1.33
CA VAL A 422 19.55 8.00 2.05
C VAL A 422 18.81 8.87 1.04
N SER A 423 17.51 9.07 1.25
CA SER A 423 16.74 10.06 0.53
C SER A 423 16.66 11.35 1.34
N ALA A 424 16.87 12.47 0.69
CA ALA A 424 16.74 13.78 1.33
C ALA A 424 16.14 14.80 0.35
N TYR A 425 15.33 15.70 0.89
CA TYR A 425 14.81 16.83 0.14
C TYR A 425 15.82 17.98 0.14
N VAL A 426 16.23 18.43 -1.03
CA VAL A 426 17.19 19.54 -1.18
C VAL A 426 16.59 20.90 -0.84
N ASN A 427 15.31 21.01 -0.63
CA ASN A 427 14.63 22.24 -0.19
C ASN A 427 13.38 21.89 0.59
N SER A 428 13.50 21.36 1.79
CA SER A 428 12.32 21.24 2.60
C SER A 428 11.97 22.58 3.24
N TYR A 429 10.86 23.14 2.80
CA TYR A 429 10.14 24.18 3.50
C TYR A 429 9.53 23.67 4.82
N THR A 430 9.68 22.41 5.15
CA THR A 430 9.34 21.89 6.45
C THR A 430 10.40 22.36 7.43
N SER A 431 9.98 23.23 8.29
CA SER A 431 10.70 24.04 9.25
C SER A 431 11.55 23.30 10.29
N ARG A 432 11.87 22.05 10.07
CA ARG A 432 12.74 21.32 11.00
C ARG A 432 14.21 21.42 10.63
N ASP A 433 14.51 21.58 9.34
CA ASP A 433 15.90 21.78 8.94
C ASP A 433 16.00 22.59 7.65
N ALA A 434 16.25 23.88 7.77
CA ALA A 434 17.00 24.61 6.74
C ALA A 434 18.36 23.93 6.44
N ALA A 435 18.70 22.90 7.15
CA ALA A 435 19.85 22.03 7.03
C ALA A 435 19.62 20.78 6.16
N GLY A 436 18.39 20.43 5.77
CA GLY A 436 18.12 19.19 5.01
C GLY A 436 18.88 19.14 3.66
N GLY A 437 18.89 20.21 2.90
CA GLY A 437 19.70 20.30 1.67
C GLY A 437 21.20 20.31 1.91
N LEU A 438 21.63 20.90 3.01
CA LEU A 438 23.02 20.89 3.44
C LEU A 438 23.47 19.53 3.99
N ALA A 439 22.55 18.61 4.28
CA ALA A 439 22.87 17.33 4.86
C ALA A 439 23.58 16.40 3.91
N ILE A 440 23.09 16.24 2.69
CA ILE A 440 23.74 15.38 1.66
C ILE A 440 25.11 15.94 1.31
N GLU A 441 25.21 17.25 1.13
CA GLU A 441 26.50 17.90 0.86
C GLU A 441 27.48 17.71 2.01
N ARG A 442 27.03 17.84 3.27
CA ARG A 442 27.85 17.55 4.47
C ARG A 442 28.26 16.08 4.55
N LEU A 443 27.36 15.15 4.21
CA LEU A 443 27.70 13.73 4.13
C LEU A 443 28.76 13.48 3.06
N ASN A 444 28.65 14.13 1.90
CA ASN A 444 29.69 14.06 0.87
C ASN A 444 31.02 14.66 1.33
N GLN A 445 31.03 15.83 1.96
CA GLN A 445 32.24 16.46 2.50
C GLN A 445 32.94 15.59 3.54
N LYS A 446 32.18 14.81 4.31
CA LYS A 446 32.73 13.84 5.27
C LYS A 446 33.15 12.51 4.64
N GLY A 447 32.94 12.34 3.33
CA GLY A 447 33.35 11.15 2.58
C GLY A 447 32.38 9.96 2.66
N TYR A 448 31.17 10.17 3.19
CA TYR A 448 30.18 9.08 3.33
C TYR A 448 29.46 8.76 2.01
N CYS A 449 29.34 9.73 1.07
CA CYS A 449 28.72 9.47 -0.21
C CYS A 449 29.68 8.75 -1.18
N LYS A 450 29.19 7.72 -1.84
CA LYS A 450 29.91 7.02 -2.90
C LYS A 450 30.03 7.91 -4.13
N ASP A 451 31.12 7.77 -4.90
CA ASP A 451 31.22 8.39 -6.22
C ASP A 451 30.37 7.61 -7.23
N LEU A 452 29.29 8.23 -7.68
CA LEU A 452 28.37 7.67 -8.66
C LEU A 452 28.79 7.96 -10.11
N SER A 453 29.77 8.83 -10.34
CA SER A 453 30.27 9.16 -11.68
C SER A 453 30.94 7.97 -12.40
N VAL A 454 31.32 6.94 -11.63
CA VAL A 454 31.88 5.68 -12.14
C VAL A 454 30.85 4.84 -12.92
N TYR A 455 29.56 5.12 -12.76
CA TYR A 455 28.48 4.43 -13.47
C TYR A 455 28.08 5.22 -14.72
N PRO A 456 28.32 4.71 -15.96
CA PRO A 456 28.06 5.47 -17.18
C PRO A 456 26.62 5.96 -17.33
N ALA A 457 25.64 5.15 -16.93
CA ALA A 457 24.23 5.52 -17.00
C ALA A 457 23.88 6.69 -16.06
N VAL A 458 24.41 6.68 -14.82
CA VAL A 458 24.23 7.78 -13.86
C VAL A 458 24.89 9.06 -14.39
N LYS A 459 26.10 8.94 -14.91
CA LYS A 459 26.82 10.08 -15.47
C LYS A 459 26.04 10.71 -16.63
N ALA A 460 25.59 9.90 -17.60
CA ALA A 460 24.81 10.38 -18.73
C ALA A 460 23.49 11.03 -18.29
N TYR A 461 22.81 10.46 -17.31
CA TYR A 461 21.59 11.04 -16.75
C TYR A 461 21.87 12.41 -16.12
N VAL A 462 22.85 12.52 -15.23
CA VAL A 462 23.17 13.77 -14.55
C VAL A 462 23.65 14.83 -15.54
N GLU A 463 24.42 14.45 -16.57
CA GLU A 463 24.85 15.37 -17.66
C GLU A 463 23.67 15.90 -18.48
N SER A 464 22.57 15.14 -18.59
CA SER A 464 21.34 15.55 -19.28
C SER A 464 20.47 16.54 -18.51
N LEU A 465 20.70 16.68 -17.21
CA LEU A 465 19.92 17.57 -16.36
C LEU A 465 20.21 19.04 -16.64
N ASN A 466 19.23 19.89 -16.28
CA ASN A 466 19.49 21.33 -16.25
C ASN A 466 20.71 21.62 -15.35
N PRO A 467 21.62 22.53 -15.77
CA PRO A 467 22.83 22.87 -15.02
C PRO A 467 22.59 23.11 -13.51
N VAL A 468 21.51 23.79 -13.15
CA VAL A 468 21.16 24.06 -11.75
C VAL A 468 21.04 22.76 -10.94
N PHE A 469 20.31 21.77 -11.47
CA PHE A 469 20.15 20.49 -10.76
C PHE A 469 21.42 19.65 -10.75
N ARG A 470 22.18 19.68 -11.83
CA ARG A 470 23.47 19.01 -11.92
C ARG A 470 24.45 19.54 -10.87
N ASP A 471 24.51 20.86 -10.69
CA ASP A 471 25.44 21.50 -9.74
C ASP A 471 25.09 21.17 -8.28
N PHE A 472 23.83 20.85 -7.96
CA PHE A 472 23.43 20.39 -6.63
C PHE A 472 23.93 18.98 -6.28
N VAL A 473 24.21 18.12 -7.25
CA VAL A 473 24.58 16.72 -7.03
C VAL A 473 26.01 16.39 -7.44
N THR A 474 26.76 17.41 -7.93
CA THR A 474 28.15 17.27 -8.39
C THR A 474 29.05 18.20 -7.57
N ASP A 475 30.11 17.66 -6.99
CA ASP A 475 31.08 18.47 -6.26
C ASP A 475 32.12 19.16 -7.19
N ALA A 476 32.94 20.03 -6.60
CA ALA A 476 33.96 20.77 -7.31
C ALA A 476 35.01 19.88 -8.04
N ASN A 477 35.13 18.61 -7.68
CA ASN A 477 36.04 17.65 -8.29
C ASN A 477 35.35 16.83 -9.41
N GLY A 478 34.07 17.08 -9.69
CA GLY A 478 33.30 16.35 -10.67
C GLY A 478 32.74 15.02 -10.17
N LYS A 479 32.83 14.75 -8.85
CA LYS A 479 32.21 13.59 -8.24
C LYS A 479 30.70 13.79 -8.17
N ILE A 480 29.94 12.85 -8.72
CA ILE A 480 28.49 12.78 -8.54
C ILE A 480 28.22 12.06 -7.22
N PHE A 481 27.73 12.78 -6.23
CA PHE A 481 27.53 12.26 -4.86
C PHE A 481 26.07 11.96 -4.51
N ALA A 482 25.12 12.39 -5.35
CA ALA A 482 23.70 12.13 -5.18
C ALA A 482 23.02 12.01 -6.55
N LEU A 483 21.81 11.44 -6.56
CA LEU A 483 20.98 11.31 -7.76
C LEU A 483 19.64 12.01 -7.50
N PRO A 484 19.25 13.02 -8.30
CA PRO A 484 17.93 13.62 -8.17
C PRO A 484 16.89 12.68 -8.79
N ILE A 485 15.99 12.16 -7.95
CA ILE A 485 14.93 11.23 -8.35
C ILE A 485 13.62 11.92 -8.67
N SER A 486 13.39 13.10 -8.11
CA SER A 486 12.26 13.94 -8.46
C SER A 486 12.58 15.41 -8.20
N VAL A 487 12.00 16.29 -8.99
CA VAL A 487 11.96 17.72 -8.72
C VAL A 487 10.57 18.02 -8.19
N GLY A 488 10.44 18.05 -6.87
CA GLY A 488 9.20 18.48 -6.21
C GLY A 488 8.95 19.95 -6.52
N GLY A 489 7.70 20.29 -6.82
CA GLY A 489 7.13 21.55 -7.21
C GLY A 489 8.06 22.78 -7.20
N ALA A 490 8.52 23.20 -8.36
CA ALA A 490 9.05 24.55 -8.48
C ALA A 490 7.94 25.52 -8.04
N TYR A 491 8.19 26.27 -6.99
CA TYR A 491 7.31 27.39 -6.66
C TYR A 491 7.49 28.42 -7.76
N ALA A 492 6.59 28.37 -8.73
CA ALA A 492 6.54 29.33 -9.80
C ALA A 492 5.35 30.27 -9.57
N PHE A 493 5.51 31.53 -9.89
CA PHE A 493 4.38 32.42 -10.00
C PHE A 493 3.58 32.03 -11.24
N THR A 494 2.31 31.75 -11.06
CA THR A 494 1.39 31.60 -12.19
C THR A 494 0.77 32.96 -12.48
N ILE A 495 0.95 33.44 -13.68
CA ILE A 495 0.28 34.66 -14.13
C ILE A 495 -1.02 34.32 -14.85
N ASN A 496 -2.00 35.20 -14.77
CA ASN A 496 -3.16 35.16 -15.65
C ASN A 496 -2.87 36.02 -16.91
N PRO A 497 -2.59 35.42 -18.06
CA PRO A 497 -2.17 36.19 -19.24
C PRO A 497 -3.24 37.14 -19.74
N LYS A 498 -4.54 36.83 -19.56
CA LYS A 498 -5.64 37.72 -19.96
C LYS A 498 -5.67 38.99 -19.12
N VAL A 499 -5.45 38.89 -17.80
CA VAL A 499 -5.38 40.05 -16.91
C VAL A 499 -4.17 40.92 -17.27
N PHE A 500 -3.00 40.31 -17.57
CA PHE A 500 -1.84 41.05 -18.01
C PHE A 500 -2.11 41.83 -19.31
N GLU A 501 -2.74 41.17 -20.28
CA GLU A 501 -3.11 41.80 -21.55
C GLU A 501 -4.10 42.95 -21.38
N GLU A 502 -5.16 42.76 -20.55
CA GLU A 502 -6.14 43.81 -20.23
C GLU A 502 -5.51 45.02 -19.55
N MET A 503 -4.46 44.83 -18.77
CA MET A 503 -3.73 45.87 -18.06
C MET A 503 -2.59 46.48 -18.92
N GLY A 504 -2.40 46.00 -20.14
CA GLY A 504 -1.32 46.44 -21.02
C GLY A 504 0.06 45.99 -20.56
N LEU A 505 0.13 44.97 -19.68
CA LEU A 505 1.38 44.36 -19.24
C LEU A 505 1.83 43.28 -20.22
N THR A 506 3.12 43.04 -20.26
CA THR A 506 3.77 42.06 -21.14
C THR A 506 4.56 41.03 -20.34
N MET A 507 5.11 40.03 -21.00
CA MET A 507 5.99 39.04 -20.35
C MET A 507 7.27 39.67 -19.75
N ASP A 508 7.69 40.84 -20.24
CA ASP A 508 8.84 41.56 -19.70
C ASP A 508 8.56 42.24 -18.34
N ASP A 509 7.27 42.43 -18.02
CA ASP A 509 6.82 42.97 -16.72
C ASP A 509 6.79 41.91 -15.62
N ILE A 510 7.04 40.63 -15.93
CA ILE A 510 7.02 39.54 -14.94
C ILE A 510 8.27 39.66 -14.06
N PRO A 511 8.10 39.76 -12.71
CA PRO A 511 9.24 39.81 -11.80
C PRO A 511 10.09 38.55 -11.89
N THR A 512 11.38 38.70 -12.02
CA THR A 512 12.33 37.57 -12.11
C THR A 512 13.09 37.30 -10.81
N ASN A 513 12.94 38.19 -9.83
CA ASN A 513 13.54 38.08 -8.51
C ASN A 513 12.66 38.78 -7.47
N PHE A 514 12.99 38.63 -6.17
CA PHE A 514 12.20 39.19 -5.09
C PHE A 514 12.16 40.72 -5.07
N ILE A 515 13.23 41.38 -5.42
CA ILE A 515 13.30 42.85 -5.46
C ILE A 515 12.35 43.38 -6.56
N ASP A 516 12.39 42.80 -7.74
CA ASP A 516 11.48 43.13 -8.84
C ASP A 516 10.02 42.84 -8.47
N LEU A 517 9.76 41.77 -7.71
CA LEU A 517 8.43 41.47 -7.23
C LEU A 517 7.91 42.54 -6.24
N CYS A 518 8.75 43.00 -5.33
CA CYS A 518 8.38 44.08 -4.41
C CYS A 518 8.11 45.39 -5.20
N ALA A 519 8.95 45.69 -6.20
CA ALA A 519 8.74 46.84 -7.08
C ALA A 519 7.43 46.71 -7.88
N PHE A 520 7.14 45.51 -8.41
CA PHE A 520 5.89 45.24 -9.13
C PHE A 520 4.65 45.42 -8.24
N VAL A 521 4.68 44.92 -7.00
CA VAL A 521 3.57 45.10 -6.04
C VAL A 521 3.37 46.57 -5.69
N THR A 522 4.46 47.33 -5.52
CA THR A 522 4.38 48.77 -5.26
C THR A 522 3.76 49.50 -6.46
N ARG A 523 4.29 49.22 -7.66
CA ARG A 523 3.75 49.79 -8.91
C ARG A 523 2.25 49.44 -9.08
N TRP A 524 1.85 48.24 -8.75
CA TRP A 524 0.44 47.83 -8.79
C TRP A 524 -0.46 48.72 -7.94
N ASN A 525 -0.04 48.97 -6.72
CA ASN A 525 -0.82 49.83 -5.81
C ASN A 525 -0.85 51.28 -6.27
N ASP A 526 0.19 51.77 -6.93
CA ASP A 526 0.31 53.17 -7.39
C ASP A 526 -0.38 53.43 -8.74
N GLU A 527 -0.35 52.45 -9.66
CA GLU A 527 -0.77 52.64 -11.04
C GLU A 527 -2.06 51.89 -11.42
N PHE A 528 -2.40 50.76 -10.77
CA PHE A 528 -3.45 49.88 -11.28
C PHE A 528 -4.62 49.67 -10.33
N VAL A 529 -4.48 49.89 -9.04
CA VAL A 529 -5.50 49.52 -8.06
C VAL A 529 -6.81 50.28 -8.27
N GLU A 530 -6.77 51.53 -8.72
CA GLU A 530 -7.96 52.36 -8.95
C GLU A 530 -8.72 51.92 -10.20
N ASP A 531 -8.00 51.56 -11.27
CA ASP A 531 -8.58 51.17 -12.56
C ASP A 531 -9.01 49.67 -12.56
N TYR A 532 -8.38 48.86 -11.75
CA TYR A 532 -8.61 47.39 -11.67
C TYR A 532 -8.91 46.92 -10.24
N PRO A 533 -9.95 47.41 -9.59
CA PRO A 533 -10.22 47.13 -8.16
C PRO A 533 -10.55 45.66 -7.87
N ASN A 534 -10.87 44.86 -8.89
CA ASN A 534 -11.20 43.46 -8.73
C ASN A 534 -9.97 42.54 -8.90
N PHE A 535 -8.82 43.09 -9.21
CA PHE A 535 -7.57 42.34 -9.36
C PHE A 535 -6.60 42.68 -8.22
N ALA A 536 -5.82 41.69 -7.83
CA ALA A 536 -4.75 41.87 -6.86
C ALA A 536 -3.40 41.42 -7.46
N PRO A 537 -2.29 42.09 -7.10
CA PRO A 537 -0.96 41.72 -7.63
C PRO A 537 -0.52 40.32 -7.21
N LEU A 538 -1.08 39.81 -6.12
CA LEU A 538 -0.81 38.51 -5.56
C LEU A 538 -2.07 37.94 -4.92
N ASP A 539 -2.25 36.63 -4.94
CA ASP A 539 -3.31 35.96 -4.20
C ASP A 539 -3.16 36.26 -2.70
N SER A 540 -4.23 36.81 -2.11
CA SER A 540 -4.25 37.33 -0.74
C SER A 540 -4.40 36.26 0.34
N THR A 541 -4.37 34.96 0.02
CA THR A 541 -4.49 33.91 1.03
C THR A 541 -3.31 33.94 2.00
N GLU A 542 -3.56 33.79 3.30
CA GLU A 542 -2.53 33.82 4.35
C GLU A 542 -1.37 32.84 4.07
N LYS A 543 -1.66 31.74 3.40
CA LYS A 543 -0.69 30.75 2.96
C LYS A 543 0.40 31.30 2.04
N TYR A 544 0.09 32.30 1.21
CA TYR A 544 1.06 32.91 0.30
C TYR A 544 1.87 34.01 0.98
N LYS A 545 1.29 34.77 1.89
CA LYS A 545 2.01 35.77 2.69
C LYS A 545 3.13 35.13 3.49
N ASP A 546 2.88 34.02 4.14
CA ASP A 546 3.84 33.27 4.95
C ASP A 546 4.97 32.69 4.09
N ARG A 547 4.65 32.25 2.87
CA ARG A 547 5.66 31.74 1.91
C ARG A 547 6.54 32.84 1.34
N MET A 548 5.99 34.00 1.06
CA MET A 548 6.74 35.15 0.58
C MET A 548 7.77 35.65 1.63
N PHE A 549 7.40 35.72 2.90
CA PHE A 549 8.31 36.07 3.98
C PHE A 549 9.44 35.06 4.19
N ARG A 550 9.26 33.82 3.78
CA ARG A 550 10.30 32.77 3.86
C ARG A 550 11.24 32.76 2.66
N LEU A 551 10.86 33.37 1.54
CA LEU A 551 11.68 33.51 0.34
C LEU A 551 12.55 34.79 0.39
N ALA A 552 12.25 35.76 1.27
CA ALA A 552 13.02 36.96 1.53
C ALA A 552 14.12 36.72 2.56
#